data_ec407b922b23edcf6fffa1843d4d7ef6
#
_entry.id   ec407b922b23edcf6fffa1843d4d7ef6
#
_cell.length_a   1.000
_cell.length_b   1.000
_cell.length_c   1.000
_cell.angle_alpha   90.00
_cell.angle_beta   90.00
_cell.angle_gamma   90.00
#
_symmetry.space_group_name_H-M   'P 1'
#
loop_
_entity.id
_entity.type
_entity.pdbx_description
1 polymer ?
#
loop_
_entity_poly.entity_id
_entity_poly.type
_entity_poly.pdbx_seq_one_letter_code
_entity_poly.pdbx_strand_id
1 'polypeptide(L)'
;MRFRNVGVASAAAIMMLAAGCSGGSSNNPSPLNVEKTDIVVDAFPAIDSAGLYIAQMDGLFADQGLHVTIEPVRAGQTTQTEINGQLNGTYDITAGDYVTYIDNELAGTAKLRIIAEGSFLQPNVLTLLVRGGSPINSIDELRHRVVSVNAPDDIGTLLVDSLLVEHGISPDQVRFNSGVAFPAVAQNLDSNTVSAAFAPEPFVSLDEQKAGLEELADLDQGSTTDFPIQGYTVTQAWAAKYPNTLQAFTRALSQGQEIADTDRAAVQLAVEKYLQIPAATAAFISLPSFPAGVDAVRLQRVVSAMLRFGLLPAKDQSFKVQAMTGG
;
A
#
# COMPACT_ATOMS: atom_id res chain seq x y z
N MET A 1 -71.80 29.46 -58.66
CA MET A 1 -71.36 30.85 -58.79
C MET A 1 -69.84 30.90 -58.58
N ARG A 2 -69.18 31.51 -59.59
CA ARG A 2 -67.72 31.75 -59.64
C ARG A 2 -67.29 32.79 -58.60
N PHE A 3 -66.09 32.66 -58.10
CA PHE A 3 -65.05 33.69 -57.98
C PHE A 3 -63.74 33.03 -57.40
N ARG A 4 -62.83 32.98 -58.17
CA ARG A 4 -61.42 33.36 -58.42
C ARG A 4 -60.90 34.40 -57.43
N ASN A 5 -59.75 34.17 -56.82
CA ASN A 5 -58.62 35.11 -56.55
C ASN A 5 -57.46 34.40 -56.02
N VAL A 6 -56.39 34.32 -56.71
CA VAL A 6 -55.23 35.20 -56.82
C VAL A 6 -54.32 35.08 -55.58
N GLY A 7 -53.16 34.50 -55.86
CA GLY A 7 -52.07 34.21 -54.90
C GLY A 7 -51.25 35.47 -54.52
N VAL A 8 -50.58 35.36 -53.42
CA VAL A 8 -49.38 36.14 -53.09
C VAL A 8 -48.36 35.18 -52.53
N ALA A 9 -47.27 35.06 -53.26
CA ALA A 9 -46.07 34.33 -52.78
C ALA A 9 -45.30 35.27 -51.85
N SER A 10 -45.12 34.83 -50.59
CA SER A 10 -44.17 35.48 -49.67
C SER A 10 -43.03 34.54 -49.44
N ALA A 11 -41.87 34.86 -49.98
CA ALA A 11 -40.61 34.16 -49.69
C ALA A 11 -40.16 34.52 -48.29
N ALA A 12 -40.23 33.57 -47.38
CA ALA A 12 -39.60 33.67 -46.06
C ALA A 12 -38.15 33.10 -46.12
N ALA A 13 -37.20 34.02 -46.06
CA ALA A 13 -35.78 33.66 -45.91
C ALA A 13 -35.55 33.09 -44.52
N ILE A 14 -35.28 31.79 -44.44
CA ILE A 14 -34.84 31.13 -43.20
C ILE A 14 -33.33 31.37 -43.04
N MET A 15 -32.95 32.29 -42.13
CA MET A 15 -31.60 32.40 -41.63
C MET A 15 -31.32 31.18 -40.71
N MET A 16 -30.51 30.25 -41.19
CA MET A 16 -29.89 29.23 -40.32
C MET A 16 -28.84 29.91 -39.48
N LEU A 17 -29.12 30.10 -38.18
CA LEU A 17 -28.11 30.34 -37.18
C LEU A 17 -27.35 29.02 -36.96
N ALA A 18 -26.14 28.95 -37.48
CA ALA A 18 -25.19 27.91 -37.11
C ALA A 18 -24.79 28.13 -35.63
N ALA A 19 -25.44 27.41 -34.72
CA ALA A 19 -24.96 27.28 -33.34
C ALA A 19 -23.64 26.51 -33.38
N GLY A 20 -22.53 27.23 -33.28
CA GLY A 20 -21.21 26.66 -33.08
C GLY A 20 -21.21 25.91 -31.74
N CYS A 21 -21.21 24.59 -31.79
CA CYS A 21 -20.80 23.77 -30.65
C CYS A 21 -19.34 24.10 -30.38
N SER A 22 -19.10 24.95 -29.37
CA SER A 22 -17.79 25.03 -28.74
C SER A 22 -17.55 23.67 -28.06
N GLY A 23 -16.87 22.78 -28.76
CA GLY A 23 -16.35 21.58 -28.18
C GLY A 23 -15.41 21.98 -27.03
N GLY A 24 -15.86 21.76 -25.81
CA GLY A 24 -14.97 21.78 -24.65
C GLY A 24 -13.87 20.79 -24.93
N SER A 25 -12.67 21.26 -25.16
CA SER A 25 -11.48 20.41 -25.16
C SER A 25 -11.35 19.85 -23.77
N SER A 26 -11.76 18.61 -23.58
CA SER A 26 -11.31 17.82 -22.45
C SER A 26 -9.79 17.74 -22.58
N ASN A 27 -9.06 18.41 -21.69
CA ASN A 27 -7.60 18.30 -21.58
C ASN A 27 -7.22 16.92 -21.00
N ASN A 28 -7.75 15.85 -21.56
CA ASN A 28 -7.18 14.53 -21.29
C ASN A 28 -5.86 14.47 -22.06
N PRO A 29 -4.73 14.34 -21.37
CA PRO A 29 -3.46 14.14 -22.05
C PRO A 29 -3.58 12.93 -22.96
N SER A 30 -3.08 13.05 -24.19
CA SER A 30 -3.04 11.93 -25.13
C SER A 30 -2.44 10.69 -24.45
N PRO A 31 -2.99 9.49 -24.74
CA PRO A 31 -2.42 8.25 -24.18
C PRO A 31 -0.92 8.21 -24.49
N LEU A 32 -0.13 7.87 -23.45
CA LEU A 32 1.30 7.66 -23.64
C LEU A 32 1.50 6.46 -24.56
N ASN A 33 2.50 6.54 -25.43
CA ASN A 33 2.92 5.35 -26.18
C ASN A 33 3.74 4.46 -25.23
N VAL A 34 3.02 3.58 -24.51
CA VAL A 34 3.61 2.66 -23.52
C VAL A 34 4.45 1.60 -24.21
N GLU A 35 5.62 1.30 -23.63
CA GLU A 35 6.56 0.32 -24.20
C GLU A 35 6.16 -1.13 -23.84
N LYS A 36 5.48 -1.31 -22.72
CA LYS A 36 5.01 -2.58 -22.19
C LYS A 36 3.59 -2.40 -21.66
N THR A 37 2.63 -3.17 -22.19
CA THR A 37 1.20 -3.09 -21.83
C THR A 37 0.81 -4.04 -20.72
N ASP A 38 1.39 -5.25 -20.70
CA ASP A 38 1.04 -6.30 -19.74
C ASP A 38 1.97 -6.18 -18.53
N ILE A 39 1.43 -5.78 -17.38
CA ILE A 39 2.16 -5.52 -16.14
C ILE A 39 1.72 -6.49 -15.07
N VAL A 40 2.67 -7.16 -14.44
CA VAL A 40 2.43 -8.02 -13.28
C VAL A 40 2.88 -7.31 -12.01
N VAL A 41 1.92 -7.11 -11.10
CA VAL A 41 2.15 -6.49 -9.79
C VAL A 41 1.98 -7.54 -8.70
N ASP A 42 2.99 -7.73 -7.87
CA ASP A 42 2.91 -8.55 -6.67
C ASP A 42 2.55 -7.66 -5.48
N ALA A 43 1.50 -7.98 -4.73
CA ALA A 43 1.01 -7.15 -3.65
C ALA A 43 0.48 -7.99 -2.47
N PHE A 44 0.83 -7.57 -1.24
CA PHE A 44 0.27 -8.19 -0.05
C PHE A 44 -1.25 -8.05 -0.02
N PRO A 45 -1.98 -9.11 0.37
CA PRO A 45 -3.42 -9.06 0.55
C PRO A 45 -3.78 -8.36 1.87
N ALA A 46 -3.43 -7.09 1.98
CA ALA A 46 -3.66 -6.22 3.13
C ALA A 46 -4.32 -4.92 2.67
N ILE A 47 -4.82 -4.16 3.64
CA ILE A 47 -5.49 -2.88 3.42
C ILE A 47 -4.59 -1.87 2.70
N ASP A 48 -3.28 -1.96 2.91
CA ASP A 48 -2.26 -1.09 2.33
C ASP A 48 -2.30 -1.02 0.80
N SER A 49 -2.81 -2.07 0.15
CA SER A 49 -2.93 -2.16 -1.31
C SER A 49 -4.27 -1.66 -1.86
N ALA A 50 -5.13 -1.03 -1.03
CA ALA A 50 -6.48 -0.63 -1.45
C ALA A 50 -6.47 0.31 -2.67
N GLY A 51 -5.56 1.28 -2.74
CA GLY A 51 -5.45 2.18 -3.89
C GLY A 51 -5.12 1.46 -5.21
N LEU A 52 -4.28 0.41 -5.16
CA LEU A 52 -3.99 -0.45 -6.30
C LEU A 52 -5.25 -1.22 -6.74
N TYR A 53 -5.99 -1.79 -5.78
CA TYR A 53 -7.22 -2.52 -6.06
C TYR A 53 -8.30 -1.62 -6.64
N ILE A 54 -8.46 -0.40 -6.12
CA ILE A 54 -9.39 0.61 -6.65
C ILE A 54 -8.99 0.99 -8.08
N ALA A 55 -7.71 1.28 -8.33
CA ALA A 55 -7.23 1.60 -9.68
C ALA A 55 -7.54 0.48 -10.68
N GLN A 56 -7.44 -0.77 -10.27
CA GLN A 56 -7.81 -1.93 -11.08
C GLN A 56 -9.34 -2.07 -11.25
N MET A 57 -10.11 -1.86 -10.18
CA MET A 57 -11.57 -1.99 -10.21
C MET A 57 -12.23 -0.95 -11.12
N ASP A 58 -11.75 0.28 -11.05
CA ASP A 58 -12.29 1.42 -11.78
C ASP A 58 -11.75 1.57 -13.19
N GLY A 59 -10.86 0.63 -13.62
CA GLY A 59 -10.31 0.60 -14.97
C GLY A 59 -9.26 1.68 -15.23
N LEU A 60 -8.71 2.33 -14.18
CA LEU A 60 -7.75 3.43 -14.33
C LEU A 60 -6.47 3.01 -15.06
N PHE A 61 -6.03 1.76 -14.88
CA PHE A 61 -4.90 1.20 -15.64
C PHE A 61 -5.25 1.02 -17.12
N ALA A 62 -6.45 0.51 -17.41
CA ALA A 62 -6.92 0.31 -18.79
C ALA A 62 -7.05 1.66 -19.52
N ASP A 63 -7.48 2.71 -18.85
CA ASP A 63 -7.54 4.08 -19.40
C ASP A 63 -6.15 4.64 -19.76
N GLN A 64 -5.08 4.11 -19.16
CA GLN A 64 -3.69 4.42 -19.51
C GLN A 64 -3.12 3.44 -20.56
N GLY A 65 -3.92 2.49 -21.06
CA GLY A 65 -3.47 1.46 -22.02
C GLY A 65 -2.69 0.31 -21.40
N LEU A 66 -2.87 0.07 -20.09
CA LEU A 66 -2.19 -1.01 -19.36
C LEU A 66 -3.16 -2.15 -19.01
N HIS A 67 -2.68 -3.37 -19.14
CA HIS A 67 -3.31 -4.58 -18.64
C HIS A 67 -2.57 -5.03 -17.39
N VAL A 68 -3.10 -4.69 -16.23
CA VAL A 68 -2.45 -5.00 -14.95
C VAL A 68 -3.03 -6.30 -14.39
N THR A 69 -2.14 -7.23 -14.06
CA THR A 69 -2.46 -8.44 -13.28
C THR A 69 -1.88 -8.25 -11.88
N ILE A 70 -2.74 -8.33 -10.86
CA ILE A 70 -2.32 -8.27 -9.46
C ILE A 70 -2.22 -9.71 -8.96
N GLU A 71 -0.99 -10.12 -8.63
CA GLU A 71 -0.70 -11.43 -8.02
C GLU A 71 -0.67 -11.25 -6.50
N PRO A 72 -1.54 -11.95 -5.74
CA PRO A 72 -1.50 -11.86 -4.28
C PRO A 72 -0.28 -12.59 -3.74
N VAL A 73 0.45 -11.94 -2.85
CA VAL A 73 1.54 -12.57 -2.09
C VAL A 73 1.00 -13.77 -1.31
N ARG A 74 1.64 -14.92 -1.46
CA ARG A 74 1.22 -16.16 -0.81
C ARG A 74 1.65 -16.19 0.65
N ALA A 75 0.90 -16.90 1.47
CA ALA A 75 1.26 -17.08 2.87
C ALA A 75 2.71 -17.57 3.04
N GLY A 76 3.47 -16.90 3.89
CA GLY A 76 4.89 -17.18 4.12
C GLY A 76 5.86 -16.52 3.14
N GLN A 77 5.38 -15.81 2.11
CA GLN A 77 6.22 -14.92 1.31
C GLN A 77 6.43 -13.59 2.06
N THR A 78 7.51 -12.92 1.74
CA THR A 78 7.94 -11.66 2.33
C THR A 78 8.34 -10.69 1.23
N THR A 79 8.49 -9.40 1.54
CA THR A 79 9.01 -8.41 0.59
C THR A 79 10.34 -8.86 -0.04
N GLN A 80 11.18 -9.62 0.68
CA GLN A 80 12.40 -10.19 0.10
C GLN A 80 12.11 -11.20 -1.02
N THR A 81 11.08 -12.04 -0.86
CA THR A 81 10.69 -12.98 -1.94
C THR A 81 10.12 -12.27 -3.14
N GLU A 82 9.39 -11.17 -2.94
CA GLU A 82 8.87 -10.31 -4.00
C GLU A 82 10.00 -9.63 -4.79
N ILE A 83 10.99 -9.05 -4.11
CA ILE A 83 12.19 -8.48 -4.74
C ILE A 83 12.90 -9.52 -5.60
N ASN A 84 13.05 -10.75 -5.11
CA ASN A 84 13.65 -11.84 -5.88
C ASN A 84 12.84 -12.16 -7.15
N GLY A 85 11.48 -12.15 -7.05
CA GLY A 85 10.58 -12.28 -8.18
C GLY A 85 10.71 -11.14 -9.20
N GLN A 86 10.94 -9.92 -8.71
CA GLN A 86 11.18 -8.76 -9.56
C GLN A 86 12.54 -8.85 -10.28
N LEU A 87 13.59 -9.27 -9.58
CA LEU A 87 14.92 -9.44 -10.14
C LEU A 87 14.98 -10.53 -11.21
N ASN A 88 14.22 -11.60 -11.08
CA ASN A 88 14.16 -12.68 -12.06
C ASN A 88 13.11 -12.47 -13.17
N GLY A 89 12.34 -11.35 -13.11
CA GLY A 89 11.34 -10.97 -14.11
C GLY A 89 9.99 -11.67 -13.98
N THR A 90 9.69 -12.31 -12.86
CA THR A 90 8.35 -12.85 -12.55
C THR A 90 7.37 -11.70 -12.34
N TYR A 91 7.79 -10.65 -11.62
CA TYR A 91 7.01 -9.45 -11.36
C TYR A 91 7.67 -8.22 -12.00
N ASP A 92 6.86 -7.29 -12.47
CA ASP A 92 7.32 -6.00 -12.94
C ASP A 92 7.42 -5.00 -11.79
N ILE A 93 6.42 -5.03 -10.92
CA ILE A 93 6.23 -4.11 -9.80
C ILE A 93 5.96 -4.92 -8.54
N THR A 94 6.51 -4.50 -7.43
CA THR A 94 6.21 -5.09 -6.12
C THR A 94 5.67 -4.03 -5.17
N ALA A 95 4.72 -4.42 -4.33
CA ALA A 95 4.17 -3.61 -3.25
C ALA A 95 4.62 -4.20 -1.90
N GLY A 96 5.66 -3.66 -1.30
CA GLY A 96 6.26 -4.19 -0.09
C GLY A 96 6.77 -3.11 0.86
N ASP A 97 7.35 -3.53 1.98
CA ASP A 97 7.81 -2.63 3.03
C ASP A 97 9.13 -1.92 2.70
N TYR A 98 9.25 -0.68 3.18
CA TYR A 98 10.42 0.15 2.92
C TYR A 98 11.68 -0.32 3.63
N VAL A 99 11.57 -1.00 4.77
CA VAL A 99 12.74 -1.50 5.54
C VAL A 99 13.50 -2.49 4.68
N THR A 100 12.79 -3.48 4.13
CA THR A 100 13.37 -4.49 3.25
C THR A 100 13.90 -3.88 1.94
N TYR A 101 13.21 -2.87 1.36
CA TYR A 101 13.70 -2.18 0.15
C TYR A 101 15.01 -1.45 0.39
N ILE A 102 15.11 -0.70 1.50
CA ILE A 102 16.29 0.07 1.87
C ILE A 102 17.47 -0.86 2.17
N ASP A 103 17.22 -1.96 2.90
CA ASP A 103 18.26 -2.95 3.21
C ASP A 103 18.86 -3.55 1.93
N ASN A 104 18.02 -3.96 0.98
CA ASN A 104 18.47 -4.49 -0.32
C ASN A 104 19.28 -3.48 -1.14
N GLU A 105 18.86 -2.20 -1.14
CA GLU A 105 19.60 -1.14 -1.85
C GLU A 105 20.99 -0.93 -1.23
N LEU A 106 21.07 -0.89 0.12
CA LEU A 106 22.32 -0.72 0.86
C LEU A 106 23.25 -1.94 0.78
N ALA A 107 22.68 -3.14 0.82
CA ALA A 107 23.44 -4.38 0.60
C ALA A 107 23.91 -4.54 -0.84
N GLY A 108 23.35 -3.77 -1.77
CA GLY A 108 23.66 -3.87 -3.20
C GLY A 108 23.10 -5.12 -3.87
N THR A 109 22.16 -5.81 -3.23
CA THR A 109 21.50 -7.03 -3.74
C THR A 109 20.45 -6.71 -4.78
N ALA A 110 19.81 -5.55 -4.68
CA ALA A 110 18.86 -5.04 -5.66
C ALA A 110 19.03 -3.53 -5.85
N LYS A 111 18.93 -3.06 -7.09
CA LYS A 111 18.86 -1.64 -7.43
C LYS A 111 17.41 -1.28 -7.72
N LEU A 112 16.74 -0.76 -6.70
CA LEU A 112 15.32 -0.48 -6.72
C LEU A 112 15.04 1.01 -6.93
N ARG A 113 13.88 1.31 -7.53
CA ARG A 113 13.30 2.63 -7.59
C ARG A 113 11.91 2.60 -6.97
N ILE A 114 11.69 3.39 -5.93
CA ILE A 114 10.38 3.64 -5.34
C ILE A 114 9.61 4.54 -6.31
N ILE A 115 8.48 4.06 -6.80
CA ILE A 115 7.68 4.73 -7.84
C ILE A 115 6.40 5.33 -7.32
N ALA A 116 5.91 4.84 -6.18
CA ALA A 116 4.77 5.38 -5.45
C ALA A 116 4.88 4.97 -3.98
N GLU A 117 4.35 5.78 -3.09
CA GLU A 117 4.08 5.37 -1.72
C GLU A 117 2.74 4.62 -1.69
N GLY A 118 2.63 3.59 -0.85
CA GLY A 118 1.42 2.78 -0.70
C GLY A 118 0.55 3.28 0.44
N SER A 119 1.11 3.29 1.64
CA SER A 119 0.36 3.63 2.84
C SER A 119 1.22 4.24 3.95
N PHE A 120 0.54 5.00 4.84
CA PHE A 120 1.07 5.44 6.13
C PHE A 120 0.28 4.86 7.26
N LEU A 121 0.98 4.61 8.35
CA LEU A 121 0.38 4.18 9.59
C LEU A 121 -0.64 5.20 10.08
N GLN A 122 -1.76 4.70 10.53
CA GLN A 122 -2.82 5.41 11.22
C GLN A 122 -3.27 4.54 12.42
N PRO A 123 -3.96 5.11 13.41
CA PRO A 123 -4.36 4.35 14.59
C PRO A 123 -5.07 3.04 14.27
N ASN A 124 -4.64 1.97 14.94
CA ASN A 124 -5.16 0.60 14.86
C ASN A 124 -5.02 -0.09 13.48
N VAL A 125 -4.15 0.41 12.59
CA VAL A 125 -3.87 -0.25 11.30
C VAL A 125 -2.85 -1.38 11.46
N LEU A 126 -1.84 -1.17 12.27
CA LEU A 126 -0.83 -2.15 12.65
C LEU A 126 -0.77 -2.22 14.18
N THR A 127 -0.99 -3.38 14.76
CA THR A 127 -1.09 -3.56 16.21
C THR A 127 -0.28 -4.74 16.71
N LEU A 128 -0.03 -4.75 18.02
CA LEU A 128 0.31 -5.95 18.75
C LEU A 128 -0.94 -6.54 19.37
N LEU A 129 -1.26 -7.78 19.02
CA LEU A 129 -2.36 -8.55 19.55
C LEU A 129 -1.88 -9.53 20.64
N VAL A 130 -2.74 -9.78 21.60
CA VAL A 130 -2.60 -10.82 22.60
C VAL A 130 -3.86 -11.69 22.61
N ARG A 131 -3.78 -12.88 23.20
CA ARG A 131 -4.97 -13.72 23.41
C ARG A 131 -5.88 -13.06 24.43
N GLY A 132 -7.19 -13.10 24.20
CA GLY A 132 -8.18 -12.62 25.14
C GLY A 132 -8.04 -13.27 26.52
N GLY A 133 -8.05 -12.44 27.55
CA GLY A 133 -7.76 -12.87 28.93
C GLY A 133 -6.31 -13.28 29.16
N SER A 134 -5.36 -12.88 28.32
CA SER A 134 -3.93 -13.05 28.52
C SER A 134 -3.49 -12.38 29.83
N PRO A 135 -2.47 -12.93 30.53
CA PRO A 135 -1.85 -12.19 31.64
C PRO A 135 -0.99 -11.00 31.16
N ILE A 136 -0.74 -10.89 29.85
CA ILE A 136 -0.01 -9.77 29.26
C ILE A 136 -0.98 -8.62 29.03
N ASN A 137 -0.86 -7.55 29.83
CA ASN A 137 -1.74 -6.39 29.79
C ASN A 137 -0.97 -5.08 29.57
N SER A 138 0.34 -5.15 29.45
CA SER A 138 1.21 -3.99 29.24
C SER A 138 2.46 -4.39 28.45
N ILE A 139 3.08 -3.41 27.83
CA ILE A 139 4.32 -3.62 27.06
C ILE A 139 5.47 -4.10 27.97
N ASP A 140 5.51 -3.67 29.23
CA ASP A 140 6.53 -4.08 30.18
C ASP A 140 6.53 -5.61 30.43
N GLU A 141 5.39 -6.28 30.25
CA GLU A 141 5.25 -7.73 30.44
C GLU A 141 5.77 -8.55 29.26
N LEU A 142 6.17 -7.88 28.18
CA LEU A 142 6.83 -8.52 27.03
C LEU A 142 8.30 -8.88 27.30
N ARG A 143 8.90 -8.36 28.37
CA ARG A 143 10.28 -8.73 28.76
C ARG A 143 10.43 -10.23 28.85
N HIS A 144 11.43 -10.78 28.16
CA HIS A 144 11.75 -12.21 28.07
C HIS A 144 10.65 -13.08 27.46
N ARG A 145 9.68 -12.48 26.78
CA ARG A 145 8.62 -13.15 26.03
C ARG A 145 8.99 -13.35 24.56
N VAL A 146 8.12 -14.08 23.88
CA VAL A 146 8.21 -14.30 22.43
C VAL A 146 7.11 -13.48 21.75
N VAL A 147 7.51 -12.63 20.83
CA VAL A 147 6.61 -11.84 19.97
C VAL A 147 6.72 -12.37 18.54
N SER A 148 5.62 -12.63 17.87
CA SER A 148 5.67 -13.03 16.47
C SER A 148 5.62 -11.83 15.55
N VAL A 149 6.39 -11.93 14.44
CA VAL A 149 6.41 -11.01 13.31
C VAL A 149 6.40 -11.83 12.01
N ASN A 150 5.98 -11.21 10.90
CA ASN A 150 5.87 -11.90 9.61
C ASN A 150 7.23 -12.20 8.97
N ALA A 151 8.22 -11.33 9.15
CA ALA A 151 9.58 -11.54 8.67
C ALA A 151 10.60 -10.99 9.66
N PRO A 152 11.86 -11.43 9.62
CA PRO A 152 12.93 -10.82 10.40
C PRO A 152 13.31 -9.47 9.76
N ASP A 153 13.72 -8.51 10.59
CA ASP A 153 14.30 -7.24 10.17
C ASP A 153 13.48 -6.47 9.12
N ASP A 154 12.15 -6.53 9.24
CA ASP A 154 11.17 -5.83 8.40
C ASP A 154 10.45 -4.71 9.15
N ILE A 155 9.40 -4.17 8.54
CA ILE A 155 8.58 -3.11 9.15
C ILE A 155 7.96 -3.55 10.48
N GLY A 156 7.51 -4.79 10.59
CA GLY A 156 6.93 -5.31 11.84
C GLY A 156 7.95 -5.33 12.97
N THR A 157 9.16 -5.81 12.71
CA THR A 157 10.26 -5.77 13.67
C THR A 157 10.60 -4.35 14.06
N LEU A 158 10.75 -3.43 13.09
CA LEU A 158 11.07 -2.01 13.35
C LEU A 158 10.03 -1.34 14.25
N LEU A 159 8.75 -1.53 13.97
CA LEU A 159 7.67 -0.92 14.75
C LEU A 159 7.60 -1.48 16.18
N VAL A 160 7.77 -2.79 16.33
CA VAL A 160 7.82 -3.42 17.67
C VAL A 160 9.05 -2.94 18.45
N ASP A 161 10.22 -2.85 17.81
CA ASP A 161 11.44 -2.33 18.47
C ASP A 161 11.25 -0.87 18.90
N SER A 162 10.59 -0.05 18.06
CA SER A 162 10.24 1.32 18.43
C SER A 162 9.40 1.37 19.70
N LEU A 163 8.32 0.58 19.73
CA LEU A 163 7.44 0.48 20.88
C LEU A 163 8.17 0.04 22.15
N LEU A 164 9.01 -1.00 22.07
CA LEU A 164 9.80 -1.50 23.19
C LEU A 164 10.74 -0.42 23.74
N VAL A 165 11.48 0.26 22.87
CA VAL A 165 12.43 1.31 23.26
C VAL A 165 11.72 2.50 23.93
N GLU A 166 10.54 2.89 23.45
CA GLU A 166 9.74 3.96 24.06
C GLU A 166 9.25 3.60 25.46
N HIS A 167 9.07 2.30 25.74
CA HIS A 167 8.76 1.77 27.07
C HIS A 167 10.01 1.39 27.90
N GLY A 168 11.21 1.80 27.47
CA GLY A 168 12.45 1.53 28.18
C GLY A 168 12.85 0.06 28.19
N ILE A 169 12.43 -0.71 27.18
CA ILE A 169 12.78 -2.11 26.98
C ILE A 169 13.78 -2.18 25.83
N SER A 170 14.94 -2.77 26.07
CA SER A 170 15.88 -3.05 24.99
C SER A 170 15.34 -4.20 24.12
N PRO A 171 15.39 -4.09 22.77
CA PRO A 171 14.88 -5.15 21.88
C PRO A 171 15.44 -6.54 22.15
N ASP A 172 16.70 -6.65 22.60
CA ASP A 172 17.34 -7.92 22.98
C ASP A 172 16.69 -8.62 24.21
N GLN A 173 15.85 -7.93 24.95
CA GLN A 173 15.06 -8.49 26.04
C GLN A 173 13.79 -9.21 25.57
N VAL A 174 13.44 -9.09 24.28
CA VAL A 174 12.30 -9.77 23.65
C VAL A 174 12.82 -10.73 22.57
N ARG A 175 12.21 -11.89 22.44
CA ARG A 175 12.57 -12.84 21.39
C ARG A 175 11.56 -12.73 20.25
N PHE A 176 12.02 -12.55 19.04
CA PHE A 176 11.16 -12.59 17.87
C PHE A 176 11.01 -14.02 17.33
N ASN A 177 9.78 -14.41 17.03
CA ASN A 177 9.43 -15.57 16.23
C ASN A 177 8.99 -15.07 14.86
N SER A 178 9.91 -15.05 13.91
CA SER A 178 9.66 -14.57 12.56
C SER A 178 9.15 -15.66 11.62
N GLY A 179 8.55 -15.24 10.49
CA GLY A 179 7.98 -16.15 9.49
C GLY A 179 6.56 -16.61 9.79
N VAL A 180 5.87 -15.95 10.73
CA VAL A 180 4.47 -16.22 11.03
C VAL A 180 3.59 -15.46 10.02
N ALA A 181 2.91 -16.20 9.14
CA ALA A 181 1.95 -15.61 8.22
C ALA A 181 0.75 -15.00 8.98
N PHE A 182 0.25 -13.85 8.57
CA PHE A 182 -0.85 -13.15 9.24
C PHE A 182 -2.09 -14.01 9.51
N PRO A 183 -2.55 -14.89 8.58
CA PRO A 183 -3.67 -15.79 8.87
C PRO A 183 -3.41 -16.81 9.99
N ALA A 184 -2.16 -16.99 10.42
CA ALA A 184 -1.79 -17.95 11.46
C ALA A 184 -1.57 -17.28 12.84
N VAL A 185 -1.75 -15.96 12.96
CA VAL A 185 -1.54 -15.19 14.19
C VAL A 185 -2.39 -15.74 15.33
N ALA A 186 -3.69 -15.87 15.13
CA ALA A 186 -4.60 -16.38 16.17
C ALA A 186 -4.19 -17.78 16.66
N GLN A 187 -3.86 -18.69 15.74
CA GLN A 187 -3.42 -20.06 16.12
C GLN A 187 -2.14 -20.06 16.94
N ASN A 188 -1.17 -19.19 16.63
CA ASN A 188 0.09 -19.11 17.39
C ASN A 188 -0.13 -18.56 18.80
N LEU A 189 -1.01 -17.58 18.96
CA LEU A 189 -1.39 -17.05 20.28
C LEU A 189 -2.17 -18.09 21.09
N ASP A 190 -3.14 -18.78 20.50
CA ASP A 190 -3.94 -19.81 21.17
C ASP A 190 -3.12 -20.99 21.65
N SER A 191 -2.12 -21.41 20.87
CA SER A 191 -1.20 -22.48 21.24
C SER A 191 -0.15 -22.07 22.27
N ASN A 192 -0.13 -20.80 22.70
CA ASN A 192 0.89 -20.19 23.55
C ASN A 192 2.32 -20.33 23.00
N THR A 193 2.47 -20.49 21.70
CA THR A 193 3.78 -20.50 21.03
C THR A 193 4.44 -19.13 21.13
N VAL A 194 3.61 -18.07 21.09
CA VAL A 194 4.01 -16.68 21.27
C VAL A 194 3.13 -16.00 22.31
N SER A 195 3.63 -14.92 22.92
CA SER A 195 2.91 -14.15 23.95
C SER A 195 2.17 -12.95 23.39
N ALA A 196 2.67 -12.38 22.30
CA ALA A 196 2.03 -11.32 21.53
C ALA A 196 2.37 -11.49 20.04
N ALA A 197 1.60 -10.88 19.17
CA ALA A 197 1.77 -11.00 17.73
C ALA A 197 1.54 -9.67 17.02
N PHE A 198 2.43 -9.33 16.10
CA PHE A 198 2.24 -8.26 15.14
C PHE A 198 1.19 -8.66 14.10
N ALA A 199 0.24 -7.77 13.85
CA ALA A 199 -0.80 -7.98 12.85
C ALA A 199 -1.18 -6.67 12.15
N PRO A 200 -1.39 -6.70 10.80
CA PRO A 200 -1.98 -5.60 10.05
C PRO A 200 -3.49 -5.79 9.90
N GLU A 201 -4.20 -4.72 9.56
CA GLU A 201 -5.54 -4.84 9.00
C GLU A 201 -5.52 -5.54 7.63
N PRO A 202 -6.48 -6.38 7.30
CA PRO A 202 -7.74 -6.66 8.02
C PRO A 202 -7.63 -7.79 9.07
N PHE A 203 -6.44 -8.33 9.31
CA PHE A 203 -6.26 -9.45 10.25
C PHE A 203 -6.53 -9.03 11.69
N VAL A 204 -6.22 -7.77 12.08
CA VAL A 204 -6.58 -7.22 13.40
C VAL A 204 -8.08 -7.40 13.64
N SER A 205 -8.92 -6.78 12.83
CA SER A 205 -10.38 -6.86 12.96
C SER A 205 -10.91 -8.30 12.85
N LEU A 206 -10.33 -9.13 11.98
CA LEU A 206 -10.75 -10.52 11.81
C LEU A 206 -10.45 -11.35 13.06
N ASP A 207 -9.27 -11.21 13.63
CA ASP A 207 -8.80 -11.98 14.77
C ASP A 207 -9.50 -11.53 16.07
N GLU A 208 -9.75 -10.24 16.24
CA GLU A 208 -10.58 -9.74 17.33
C GLU A 208 -12.00 -10.28 17.28
N GLN A 209 -12.65 -10.22 16.12
CA GLN A 209 -14.04 -10.65 15.96
C GLN A 209 -14.22 -12.17 16.04
N LYS A 210 -13.30 -12.95 15.45
CA LYS A 210 -13.45 -14.40 15.29
C LYS A 210 -12.71 -15.21 16.34
N ALA A 211 -11.53 -14.75 16.75
CA ALA A 211 -10.66 -15.46 17.67
C ALA A 211 -10.67 -14.86 19.08
N GLY A 212 -11.31 -13.70 19.27
CA GLY A 212 -11.36 -13.03 20.58
C GLY A 212 -9.97 -12.57 21.05
N LEU A 213 -9.10 -12.20 20.11
CA LEU A 213 -7.84 -11.56 20.46
C LEU A 213 -8.12 -10.13 20.95
N GLU A 214 -7.18 -9.57 21.67
CA GLU A 214 -7.26 -8.22 22.22
C GLU A 214 -6.03 -7.43 21.78
N GLU A 215 -6.22 -6.16 21.48
CA GLU A 215 -5.11 -5.24 21.22
C GLU A 215 -4.33 -5.00 22.50
N LEU A 216 -3.03 -5.25 22.47
CA LEU A 216 -2.10 -4.87 23.53
C LEU A 216 -1.59 -3.45 23.31
N ALA A 217 -1.29 -3.09 22.06
CA ALA A 217 -0.82 -1.76 21.69
C ALA A 217 -1.02 -1.47 20.21
N ASP A 218 -1.41 -0.24 19.93
CA ASP A 218 -1.31 0.38 18.61
C ASP A 218 0.15 0.74 18.33
N LEU A 219 0.60 0.53 17.09
CA LEU A 219 1.96 0.85 16.67
C LEU A 219 2.08 2.25 16.03
N ASP A 220 0.96 2.97 15.88
CA ASP A 220 0.94 4.38 15.45
C ASP A 220 1.15 5.31 16.64
N GLN A 221 2.32 5.26 17.24
CA GLN A 221 2.62 6.08 18.41
C GLN A 221 4.08 6.53 18.47
N GLY A 222 4.32 7.64 19.20
CA GLY A 222 5.66 8.14 19.44
C GLY A 222 6.43 8.44 18.16
N SER A 223 7.57 7.79 17.95
CA SER A 223 8.41 8.00 16.78
C SER A 223 7.85 7.38 15.49
N THR A 224 6.87 6.51 15.61
CA THR A 224 6.21 5.82 14.49
C THR A 224 4.84 6.38 14.13
N THR A 225 4.42 7.49 14.73
CA THR A 225 3.19 8.21 14.32
C THR A 225 3.27 8.64 12.86
N ASP A 226 2.21 8.37 12.08
CA ASP A 226 2.14 8.63 10.63
C ASP A 226 3.38 8.06 9.89
N PHE A 227 3.77 6.82 10.22
CA PHE A 227 4.99 6.23 9.69
C PHE A 227 4.76 5.58 8.31
N PRO A 228 5.69 5.76 7.33
CA PRO A 228 5.59 5.08 6.05
C PRO A 228 5.69 3.56 6.23
N ILE A 229 4.68 2.81 5.73
CA ILE A 229 4.61 1.35 5.88
C ILE A 229 5.17 0.67 4.64
N GLN A 230 4.51 0.85 3.52
CA GLN A 230 4.85 0.20 2.26
C GLN A 230 4.80 1.15 1.07
N GLY A 231 5.42 0.72 -0.02
CA GLY A 231 5.39 1.41 -1.30
C GLY A 231 5.60 0.47 -2.47
N TYR A 232 5.53 1.03 -3.64
CA TYR A 232 5.68 0.31 -4.89
C TYR A 232 7.07 0.53 -5.46
N THR A 233 7.73 -0.55 -5.89
CA THR A 233 9.04 -0.48 -6.52
C THR A 233 9.09 -1.16 -7.88
N VAL A 234 10.03 -0.70 -8.68
CA VAL A 234 10.54 -1.37 -9.88
C VAL A 234 12.06 -1.47 -9.76
N THR A 235 12.70 -2.35 -10.55
CA THR A 235 14.15 -2.25 -10.68
C THR A 235 14.53 -0.99 -11.45
N GLN A 236 15.71 -0.40 -11.17
CA GLN A 236 16.19 0.78 -11.92
C GLN A 236 16.32 0.47 -13.42
N ALA A 237 16.69 -0.78 -13.75
CA ALA A 237 16.79 -1.22 -15.15
C ALA A 237 15.42 -1.25 -15.84
N TRP A 238 14.38 -1.69 -15.14
CA TRP A 238 13.01 -1.70 -15.64
C TRP A 238 12.50 -0.27 -15.86
N ALA A 239 12.72 0.63 -14.88
CA ALA A 239 12.33 2.03 -14.99
C ALA A 239 12.99 2.73 -16.18
N ALA A 240 14.27 2.45 -16.44
CA ALA A 240 14.99 2.99 -17.57
C ALA A 240 14.52 2.42 -18.92
N LYS A 241 14.07 1.15 -18.93
CA LYS A 241 13.62 0.47 -20.15
C LYS A 241 12.20 0.86 -20.55
N TYR A 242 11.32 1.16 -19.58
CA TYR A 242 9.89 1.37 -19.80
C TYR A 242 9.38 2.70 -19.19
N PRO A 243 9.96 3.87 -19.55
CA PRO A 243 9.65 5.14 -18.89
C PRO A 243 8.19 5.61 -19.09
N ASN A 244 7.61 5.41 -20.28
CA ASN A 244 6.21 5.78 -20.51
C ASN A 244 5.23 4.83 -19.80
N THR A 245 5.55 3.53 -19.78
CA THR A 245 4.79 2.53 -19.02
C THR A 245 4.82 2.86 -17.53
N LEU A 246 5.98 3.22 -16.97
CA LEU A 246 6.12 3.67 -15.59
C LEU A 246 5.24 4.89 -15.32
N GLN A 247 5.27 5.91 -16.20
CA GLN A 247 4.45 7.11 -16.04
C GLN A 247 2.96 6.80 -16.13
N ALA A 248 2.55 5.92 -17.04
CA ALA A 248 1.17 5.49 -17.17
C ALA A 248 0.68 4.76 -15.92
N PHE A 249 1.48 3.82 -15.40
CA PHE A 249 1.17 3.08 -14.19
C PHE A 249 1.06 3.99 -12.96
N THR A 250 2.05 4.85 -12.72
CA THR A 250 2.05 5.74 -11.56
C THR A 250 0.90 6.74 -11.60
N ARG A 251 0.49 7.21 -12.79
CA ARG A 251 -0.68 8.09 -12.95
C ARG A 251 -1.99 7.39 -12.55
N ALA A 252 -2.20 6.16 -13.01
CA ALA A 252 -3.37 5.38 -12.65
C ALA A 252 -3.40 5.04 -11.16
N LEU A 253 -2.26 4.61 -10.63
CA LEU A 253 -2.13 4.31 -9.20
C LEU A 253 -2.38 5.53 -8.32
N SER A 254 -1.83 6.70 -8.68
CA SER A 254 -2.06 7.96 -7.95
C SER A 254 -3.55 8.30 -7.86
N GLN A 255 -4.32 8.11 -8.93
CA GLN A 255 -5.77 8.31 -8.89
C GLN A 255 -6.46 7.30 -7.97
N GLY A 256 -6.06 6.03 -7.99
CA GLY A 256 -6.56 5.02 -7.07
C GLY A 256 -6.25 5.34 -5.61
N GLN A 257 -5.05 5.86 -5.33
CA GLN A 257 -4.65 6.33 -3.99
C GLN A 257 -5.50 7.53 -3.53
N GLU A 258 -5.74 8.51 -4.39
CA GLU A 258 -6.62 9.67 -4.09
C GLU A 258 -8.05 9.22 -3.74
N ILE A 259 -8.58 8.23 -4.47
CA ILE A 259 -9.89 7.65 -4.15
C ILE A 259 -9.83 6.91 -2.82
N ALA A 260 -8.81 6.10 -2.57
CA ALA A 260 -8.65 5.35 -1.32
C ALA A 260 -8.56 6.29 -0.10
N ASP A 261 -7.85 7.42 -0.22
CA ASP A 261 -7.67 8.39 0.86
C ASP A 261 -8.95 9.18 1.19
N THR A 262 -9.86 9.32 0.22
CA THR A 262 -11.04 10.19 0.35
C THR A 262 -12.38 9.46 0.37
N ASP A 263 -12.44 8.22 -0.10
CA ASP A 263 -13.67 7.42 -0.19
C ASP A 263 -13.54 6.07 0.53
N ARG A 264 -13.91 6.06 1.81
CA ARG A 264 -13.96 4.83 2.61
C ARG A 264 -14.82 3.73 1.98
N ALA A 265 -15.92 4.07 1.29
CA ALA A 265 -16.78 3.07 0.70
C ALA A 265 -16.10 2.36 -0.48
N ALA A 266 -15.30 3.07 -1.27
CA ALA A 266 -14.48 2.47 -2.31
C ALA A 266 -13.45 1.50 -1.73
N VAL A 267 -12.79 1.85 -0.61
CA VAL A 267 -11.87 0.95 0.09
C VAL A 267 -12.58 -0.30 0.59
N GLN A 268 -13.76 -0.17 1.20
CA GLN A 268 -14.55 -1.33 1.66
C GLN A 268 -14.87 -2.29 0.51
N LEU A 269 -15.34 -1.78 -0.62
CA LEU A 269 -15.62 -2.60 -1.81
C LEU A 269 -14.36 -3.29 -2.34
N ALA A 270 -13.22 -2.60 -2.32
CA ALA A 270 -11.94 -3.16 -2.76
C ALA A 270 -11.51 -4.33 -1.85
N VAL A 271 -11.55 -4.16 -0.53
CA VAL A 271 -11.15 -5.22 0.40
C VAL A 271 -12.14 -6.39 0.40
N GLU A 272 -13.45 -6.15 0.26
CA GLU A 272 -14.44 -7.22 0.08
C GLU A 272 -14.10 -8.07 -1.14
N LYS A 273 -13.78 -7.45 -2.26
CA LYS A 273 -13.51 -8.13 -3.53
C LYS A 273 -12.16 -8.84 -3.56
N TYR A 274 -11.08 -8.17 -3.17
CA TYR A 274 -9.72 -8.68 -3.33
C TYR A 274 -9.22 -9.47 -2.13
N LEU A 275 -9.64 -9.09 -0.92
CA LEU A 275 -9.23 -9.76 0.32
C LEU A 275 -10.28 -10.77 0.80
N GLN A 276 -11.44 -10.82 0.13
CA GLN A 276 -12.57 -11.70 0.49
C GLN A 276 -13.03 -11.52 1.95
N ILE A 277 -12.96 -10.29 2.44
CA ILE A 277 -13.37 -9.90 3.78
C ILE A 277 -14.89 -9.72 3.80
N PRO A 278 -15.62 -10.26 4.81
CA PRO A 278 -17.04 -10.00 4.92
C PRO A 278 -17.36 -8.50 5.02
N ALA A 279 -18.42 -8.04 4.33
CA ALA A 279 -18.84 -6.64 4.35
C ALA A 279 -19.01 -6.07 5.77
N ALA A 280 -19.50 -6.89 6.69
CA ALA A 280 -19.66 -6.52 8.10
C ALA A 280 -18.30 -6.22 8.77
N THR A 281 -17.24 -6.95 8.43
CA THR A 281 -15.88 -6.68 8.93
C THR A 281 -15.29 -5.48 8.21
N ALA A 282 -15.40 -5.42 6.88
CA ALA A 282 -14.88 -4.32 6.06
C ALA A 282 -15.42 -2.94 6.51
N ALA A 283 -16.62 -2.89 7.07
CA ALA A 283 -17.22 -1.65 7.58
C ALA A 283 -16.47 -1.07 8.80
N PHE A 284 -15.76 -1.89 9.57
CA PHE A 284 -15.13 -1.49 10.84
C PHE A 284 -13.60 -1.48 10.80
N ILE A 285 -12.96 -2.01 9.73
CA ILE A 285 -11.50 -2.01 9.63
C ILE A 285 -10.92 -0.60 9.74
N SER A 286 -9.79 -0.47 10.40
CA SER A 286 -9.01 0.77 10.44
C SER A 286 -8.32 0.99 9.10
N LEU A 287 -8.27 2.23 8.63
CA LEU A 287 -7.70 2.57 7.34
C LEU A 287 -6.39 3.32 7.51
N PRO A 288 -5.33 2.95 6.76
CA PRO A 288 -4.14 3.79 6.65
C PRO A 288 -4.47 5.04 5.82
N SER A 289 -3.57 6.02 5.81
CA SER A 289 -3.59 7.08 4.79
C SER A 289 -2.94 6.60 3.50
N PHE A 290 -3.45 7.07 2.36
CA PHE A 290 -3.03 6.65 1.04
C PHE A 290 -2.44 7.83 0.24
N PRO A 291 -1.12 8.01 0.23
CA PRO A 291 -0.49 9.14 -0.45
C PRO A 291 -0.53 9.00 -1.97
N ALA A 292 -0.84 10.08 -2.67
CA ALA A 292 -0.87 10.10 -4.13
C ALA A 292 0.52 10.26 -4.80
N GLY A 293 1.58 10.53 -4.04
CA GLY A 293 2.92 10.79 -4.57
C GLY A 293 4.03 10.26 -3.69
N VAL A 294 5.29 10.48 -4.11
CA VAL A 294 6.49 10.07 -3.36
C VAL A 294 7.11 11.29 -2.68
N ASP A 295 7.33 11.20 -1.37
CA ASP A 295 8.03 12.21 -0.58
C ASP A 295 9.30 11.63 0.07
N ALA A 296 10.45 11.95 -0.50
CA ALA A 296 11.74 11.46 -0.02
C ALA A 296 12.07 11.93 1.42
N VAL A 297 11.52 13.08 1.88
CA VAL A 297 11.73 13.57 3.25
C VAL A 297 10.98 12.67 4.23
N ARG A 298 9.76 12.31 3.89
CA ARG A 298 8.93 11.38 4.69
C ARG A 298 9.57 10.00 4.73
N LEU A 299 9.98 9.45 3.58
CA LEU A 299 10.65 8.16 3.48
C LEU A 299 12.00 8.11 4.21
N GLN A 300 12.71 9.25 4.34
CA GLN A 300 13.95 9.31 5.12
C GLN A 300 13.73 9.00 6.61
N ARG A 301 12.50 9.10 7.13
CA ARG A 301 12.14 8.69 8.50
C ARG A 301 12.39 7.19 8.70
N VAL A 302 12.14 6.37 7.66
CA VAL A 302 12.40 4.92 7.72
C VAL A 302 13.89 4.65 7.95
N VAL A 303 14.77 5.28 7.15
CA VAL A 303 16.23 5.17 7.33
C VAL A 303 16.65 5.60 8.74
N SER A 304 16.07 6.71 9.22
CA SER A 304 16.38 7.24 10.56
C SER A 304 15.95 6.28 11.67
N ALA A 305 14.80 5.64 11.53
CA ALA A 305 14.32 4.64 12.47
C ALA A 305 15.16 3.36 12.42
N MET A 306 15.48 2.87 11.23
CA MET A 306 16.38 1.71 11.06
C MET A 306 17.74 1.90 11.73
N LEU A 307 18.32 3.11 11.61
CA LEU A 307 19.57 3.47 12.31
C LEU A 307 19.37 3.53 13.83
N ARG A 308 18.28 4.13 14.27
CA ARG A 308 17.97 4.31 15.70
C ARG A 308 17.76 2.99 16.41
N PHE A 309 17.08 2.04 15.79
CA PHE A 309 16.72 0.75 16.37
C PHE A 309 17.70 -0.38 16.00
N GLY A 310 18.78 -0.06 15.29
CA GLY A 310 19.89 -1.00 15.03
C GLY A 310 19.70 -1.95 13.85
N LEU A 311 18.65 -1.73 13.03
CA LEU A 311 18.45 -2.47 11.78
C LEU A 311 19.45 -2.07 10.69
N LEU A 312 20.04 -0.86 10.81
CA LEU A 312 21.14 -0.43 9.94
C LEU A 312 22.39 -0.11 10.74
N PRO A 313 23.56 -0.50 10.25
CA PRO A 313 24.82 -0.15 10.90
C PRO A 313 25.14 1.35 10.73
N ALA A 314 25.83 1.92 11.73
CA ALA A 314 26.16 3.35 11.77
C ALA A 314 26.96 3.86 10.52
N LYS A 315 27.66 2.98 9.81
CA LYS A 315 28.34 3.34 8.55
C LYS A 315 27.38 3.85 7.48
N ASP A 316 26.12 3.45 7.51
CA ASP A 316 25.08 3.80 6.53
C ASP A 316 24.29 5.07 6.90
N GLN A 317 24.67 5.78 7.97
CA GLN A 317 24.03 7.03 8.44
C GLN A 317 23.94 8.14 7.38
N SER A 318 24.81 8.12 6.37
CA SER A 318 24.80 9.10 5.27
C SER A 318 23.85 8.74 4.13
N PHE A 319 23.23 7.55 4.17
CA PHE A 319 22.32 7.12 3.11
C PHE A 319 21.09 8.05 3.01
N LYS A 320 20.77 8.42 1.78
CA LYS A 320 19.60 9.23 1.44
C LYS A 320 18.67 8.42 0.55
N VAL A 321 17.46 8.18 1.05
CA VAL A 321 16.42 7.43 0.32
C VAL A 321 16.06 8.10 -1.01
N GLN A 322 16.36 9.39 -1.17
CA GLN A 322 16.20 10.10 -2.44
C GLN A 322 16.93 9.40 -3.61
N ALA A 323 18.01 8.67 -3.37
CA ALA A 323 18.67 7.86 -4.39
C ALA A 323 17.75 6.78 -4.99
N MET A 324 16.71 6.38 -4.25
CA MET A 324 15.73 5.38 -4.67
C MET A 324 14.46 6.00 -5.28
N THR A 325 14.21 7.31 -5.15
CA THR A 325 12.95 7.94 -5.61
C THR A 325 13.02 8.51 -7.04
N GLY A 326 14.20 8.52 -7.65
CA GLY A 326 14.40 8.95 -9.05
C GLY A 326 14.23 10.45 -9.27
N GLY A 327 14.40 11.26 -8.20
CA GLY A 327 14.38 12.74 -8.21
C GLY A 327 15.73 13.31 -8.58
#